data_9484c0e15731e4e291371ca43f4838b9
#
_entry.id   9484c0e15731e4e291371ca43f4838b9
#
_cell.length_a   1.000
_cell.length_b   1.000
_cell.length_c   1.000
_cell.angle_alpha   90.00
_cell.angle_beta   90.00
_cell.angle_gamma   90.00
#
_symmetry.space_group_name_H-M   'P 1'
#
loop_
_entity.id
_entity.type
_entity.pdbx_description
1 polymer ?
#
loop_
_entity_poly.entity_id
_entity_poly.type
_entity_poly.pdbx_seq_one_letter_code
_entity_poly.pdbx_strand_id
1 'polypeptide(L)'
;MTTFDHEAFWSARYRDIGDDYLFGTAPNRFLASQAASFGAGMRVLSVADGEGRNAVWLAEQGCQVTATEISPVALEKAAKLARGRNVAVDFVQDDILNWDWPQEEFDAVVGIFIQFATPAERPRQLAGMKQAVK
;
A
#
# COMPACT_ATOMS: atom_id res chain seq x y z
N MET A 1 -22.66 14.36 -12.20
CA MET A 1 -22.19 12.96 -12.15
C MET A 1 -21.42 12.73 -10.86
N THR A 2 -21.80 11.71 -10.10
CA THR A 2 -21.17 11.43 -8.82
C THR A 2 -19.94 10.58 -9.05
N THR A 3 -18.79 11.05 -8.56
CA THR A 3 -17.57 10.25 -8.55
C THR A 3 -17.63 9.29 -7.37
N PHE A 4 -17.17 8.06 -7.57
CA PHE A 4 -17.11 7.09 -6.49
C PHE A 4 -16.14 7.55 -5.41
N ASP A 5 -16.59 7.57 -4.17
CA ASP A 5 -15.79 8.00 -3.03
C ASP A 5 -15.06 6.80 -2.43
N HIS A 6 -13.86 6.53 -2.95
CA HIS A 6 -13.03 5.41 -2.49
C HIS A 6 -12.65 5.55 -1.02
N GLU A 7 -12.36 6.77 -0.58
CA GLU A 7 -11.98 7.00 0.83
C GLU A 7 -13.11 6.61 1.77
N ALA A 8 -14.31 7.11 1.53
CA ALA A 8 -15.47 6.82 2.38
C ALA A 8 -15.81 5.32 2.36
N PHE A 9 -15.77 4.71 1.19
CA PHE A 9 -16.09 3.28 1.02
C PHE A 9 -15.14 2.41 1.83
N TRP A 10 -13.84 2.61 1.67
CA TRP A 10 -12.83 1.78 2.33
C TRP A 10 -12.73 2.08 3.82
N SER A 11 -12.81 3.35 4.22
CA SER A 11 -12.79 3.72 5.63
C SER A 11 -13.96 3.09 6.40
N ALA A 12 -15.14 3.04 5.79
CA ALA A 12 -16.30 2.40 6.41
C ALA A 12 -16.03 0.90 6.64
N ARG A 13 -15.47 0.21 5.67
CA ARG A 13 -15.15 -1.22 5.78
C ARG A 13 -14.11 -1.48 6.87
N TYR A 14 -13.06 -0.67 6.91
CA TYR A 14 -12.02 -0.83 7.93
C TYR A 14 -12.53 -0.48 9.32
N ARG A 15 -13.44 0.49 9.43
CA ARG A 15 -14.05 0.88 10.70
C ARG A 15 -14.99 -0.20 11.23
N ASP A 16 -15.78 -0.82 10.34
CA ASP A 16 -16.81 -1.79 10.69
C ASP A 16 -16.22 -3.04 11.35
N ILE A 17 -15.02 -3.45 11.00
CA ILE A 17 -14.37 -4.60 11.61
C ILE A 17 -13.63 -4.26 12.92
N GLY A 18 -13.67 -3.00 13.36
CA GLY A 18 -13.06 -2.57 14.61
C GLY A 18 -11.55 -2.79 14.63
N ASP A 19 -11.05 -3.41 15.69
CA ASP A 19 -9.62 -3.67 15.85
C ASP A 19 -9.09 -4.83 15.01
N ASP A 20 -9.96 -5.61 14.42
CA ASP A 20 -9.56 -6.68 13.50
C ASP A 20 -9.07 -6.10 12.18
N TYR A 21 -8.31 -6.91 11.44
CA TYR A 21 -7.76 -6.53 10.14
C TYR A 21 -8.54 -7.24 9.02
N LEU A 22 -9.03 -6.48 8.06
CA LEU A 22 -9.91 -6.97 6.99
C LEU A 22 -9.28 -8.13 6.21
N PHE A 23 -7.99 -8.05 5.93
CA PHE A 23 -7.24 -9.07 5.20
C PHE A 23 -6.20 -9.78 6.09
N GLY A 24 -6.31 -9.63 7.42
CA GLY A 24 -5.35 -10.18 8.36
C GLY A 24 -4.08 -9.35 8.46
N THR A 25 -3.09 -9.90 9.18
CA THR A 25 -1.82 -9.22 9.45
C THR A 25 -0.62 -9.91 8.79
N ALA A 26 -0.82 -11.08 8.18
CA ALA A 26 0.22 -11.76 7.42
C ALA A 26 0.30 -11.18 6.00
N PRO A 27 1.49 -11.18 5.36
CA PRO A 27 1.61 -10.67 4.00
C PRO A 27 0.84 -11.52 3.00
N ASN A 28 0.52 -10.94 1.85
CA ASN A 28 -0.01 -11.66 0.72
C ASN A 28 0.93 -12.82 0.36
N ARG A 29 0.38 -14.00 0.07
CA ARG A 29 1.19 -15.21 -0.18
C ARG A 29 2.09 -15.09 -1.39
N PHE A 30 1.60 -14.47 -2.47
CA PHE A 30 2.42 -14.26 -3.65
C PHE A 30 3.59 -13.33 -3.32
N LEU A 31 3.33 -12.23 -2.63
CA LEU A 31 4.38 -11.30 -2.23
C LEU A 31 5.43 -12.01 -1.37
N ALA A 32 5.00 -12.78 -0.38
CA ALA A 32 5.92 -13.51 0.49
C ALA A 32 6.75 -14.54 -0.29
N SER A 33 6.18 -15.14 -1.34
CA SER A 33 6.90 -16.07 -2.20
C SER A 33 8.03 -15.40 -2.98
N GLN A 34 8.00 -14.08 -3.11
CA GLN A 34 9.01 -13.28 -3.80
C GLN A 34 10.07 -12.71 -2.84
N ALA A 35 10.19 -13.25 -1.64
CA ALA A 35 11.09 -12.74 -0.60
C ALA A 35 12.53 -12.55 -1.10
N ALA A 36 13.00 -13.43 -1.97
CA ALA A 36 14.35 -13.35 -2.53
C ALA A 36 14.60 -12.09 -3.38
N SER A 37 13.52 -11.45 -3.85
CA SER A 37 13.60 -10.23 -4.65
C SER A 37 13.71 -8.96 -3.80
N PHE A 38 13.53 -9.08 -2.48
CA PHE A 38 13.52 -7.94 -1.57
C PHE A 38 14.65 -8.09 -0.56
N GLY A 39 15.46 -7.06 -0.41
CA GLY A 39 16.61 -7.10 0.48
C GLY A 39 16.83 -5.79 1.20
N ALA A 40 17.79 -5.84 2.15
CA ALA A 40 18.13 -4.70 2.99
C ALA A 40 18.50 -3.48 2.16
N GLY A 41 17.92 -2.34 2.50
CA GLY A 41 18.19 -1.07 1.85
C GLY A 41 17.42 -0.81 0.56
N MET A 42 16.70 -1.79 0.02
CA MET A 42 15.85 -1.55 -1.15
C MET A 42 14.74 -0.56 -0.81
N ARG A 43 14.52 0.40 -1.68
CA ARG A 43 13.40 1.34 -1.56
C ARG A 43 12.20 0.78 -2.29
N VAL A 44 11.12 0.53 -1.54
CA VAL A 44 9.91 -0.10 -2.07
C VAL A 44 8.70 0.80 -1.83
N LEU A 45 7.91 0.99 -2.87
CA LEU A 45 6.62 1.66 -2.78
C LEU A 45 5.51 0.60 -2.82
N SER A 46 4.69 0.55 -1.77
CA SER A 46 3.50 -0.30 -1.72
C SER A 46 2.28 0.58 -1.91
N VAL A 47 1.56 0.42 -3.01
CA VAL A 47 0.44 1.28 -3.36
C VAL A 47 -0.88 0.67 -2.91
N ALA A 48 -1.79 1.53 -2.40
CA ALA A 48 -3.09 1.11 -1.88
C ALA A 48 -2.92 -0.04 -0.87
N ASP A 49 -2.04 0.17 0.09
CA ASP A 49 -1.53 -0.89 0.98
C ASP A 49 -2.54 -1.33 2.05
N GLY A 50 -3.60 -0.57 2.26
CA GLY A 50 -4.61 -0.89 3.25
C GLY A 50 -4.10 -0.77 4.68
N GLU A 51 -4.28 -1.83 5.45
CA GLU A 51 -3.96 -1.85 6.89
C GLU A 51 -2.50 -2.27 7.18
N GLY A 52 -1.65 -2.28 6.17
CA GLY A 52 -0.20 -2.37 6.34
C GLY A 52 0.41 -3.75 6.31
N ARG A 53 -0.36 -4.82 6.13
CA ARG A 53 0.19 -6.18 6.21
C ARG A 53 1.37 -6.44 5.27
N ASN A 54 1.31 -5.89 4.06
CA ASN A 54 2.38 -6.07 3.06
C ASN A 54 3.54 -5.11 3.31
N ALA A 55 3.27 -3.83 3.56
CA ALA A 55 4.30 -2.83 3.84
C ALA A 55 5.10 -3.20 5.09
N VAL A 56 4.44 -3.64 6.15
CA VAL A 56 5.11 -4.04 7.39
C VAL A 56 6.01 -5.26 7.13
N TRP A 57 5.52 -6.25 6.38
CA TRP A 57 6.34 -7.40 6.03
C TRP A 57 7.57 -6.99 5.21
N LEU A 58 7.41 -6.09 4.23
CA LEU A 58 8.54 -5.59 3.44
C LEU A 58 9.59 -4.91 4.32
N ALA A 59 9.12 -4.11 5.30
CA ALA A 59 10.02 -3.47 6.25
C ALA A 59 10.75 -4.49 7.12
N GLU A 60 10.09 -5.59 7.49
CA GLU A 60 10.70 -6.70 8.21
C GLU A 60 11.80 -7.39 7.39
N GLN A 61 11.74 -7.32 6.06
CA GLN A 61 12.80 -7.82 5.17
C GLN A 61 13.98 -6.85 5.05
N GLY A 62 13.91 -5.70 5.70
CA GLY A 62 14.97 -4.69 5.66
C GLY A 62 14.78 -3.60 4.62
N CYS A 63 13.67 -3.59 3.90
CA CYS A 63 13.38 -2.57 2.90
C CYS A 63 13.06 -1.23 3.54
N GLN A 64 13.34 -0.14 2.81
CA GLN A 64 12.85 1.20 3.13
C GLN A 64 11.51 1.37 2.41
N VAL A 65 10.42 1.32 3.16
CA VAL A 65 9.07 1.22 2.57
C VAL A 65 8.33 2.54 2.70
N THR A 66 7.75 2.98 1.58
CA THR A 66 6.72 4.00 1.53
C THR A 66 5.42 3.31 1.13
N ALA A 67 4.35 3.52 1.89
CA ALA A 67 3.05 2.90 1.63
C ALA A 67 2.00 3.99 1.45
N THR A 68 1.26 3.93 0.35
CA THR A 68 0.13 4.85 0.13
C THR A 68 -1.17 4.15 0.48
N GLU A 69 -2.11 4.90 1.03
CA GLU A 69 -3.47 4.43 1.30
C GLU A 69 -4.39 5.63 1.39
N ILE A 70 -5.59 5.52 0.82
CA ILE A 70 -6.57 6.61 0.82
C ILE A 70 -7.30 6.73 2.15
N SER A 71 -7.46 5.62 2.89
CA SER A 71 -8.24 5.58 4.12
C SER A 71 -7.40 5.94 5.35
N PRO A 72 -7.73 7.02 6.07
CA PRO A 72 -7.04 7.32 7.33
C PRO A 72 -7.31 6.27 8.41
N VAL A 73 -8.44 5.56 8.34
CA VAL A 73 -8.75 4.46 9.26
C VAL A 73 -7.76 3.32 9.07
N ALA A 74 -7.53 2.93 7.81
CA ALA A 74 -6.55 1.88 7.49
C ALA A 74 -5.14 2.30 7.86
N LEU A 75 -4.77 3.55 7.61
CA LEU A 75 -3.43 4.08 7.95
C LEU A 75 -3.16 4.03 9.45
N GLU A 76 -4.15 4.34 10.27
CA GLU A 76 -4.01 4.26 11.72
C GLU A 76 -3.74 2.82 12.17
N LYS A 77 -4.46 1.85 11.62
CA LYS A 77 -4.24 0.43 11.89
C LYS A 77 -2.88 -0.03 11.40
N ALA A 78 -2.47 0.42 10.22
CA ALA A 78 -1.17 0.09 9.63
C ALA A 78 -0.02 0.60 10.51
N ALA A 79 -0.13 1.83 11.00
CA ALA A 79 0.87 2.41 11.89
C ALA A 79 0.98 1.63 13.21
N LYS A 80 -0.16 1.20 13.75
CA LYS A 80 -0.20 0.37 14.95
C LYS A 80 0.48 -0.98 14.72
N LEU A 81 0.21 -1.60 13.57
CA LEU A 81 0.84 -2.88 13.21
C LEU A 81 2.37 -2.72 13.09
N ALA A 82 2.83 -1.66 12.45
CA ALA A 82 4.26 -1.39 12.29
C ALA A 82 4.94 -1.22 13.66
N ARG A 83 4.32 -0.47 14.56
CA ARG A 83 4.86 -0.29 15.92
C ARG A 83 4.93 -1.63 16.67
N GLY A 84 3.90 -2.45 16.56
CA GLY A 84 3.86 -3.77 17.19
C GLY A 84 4.91 -4.74 16.66
N ARG A 85 5.37 -4.54 15.44
CA ARG A 85 6.41 -5.35 14.79
C ARG A 85 7.79 -4.70 14.85
N ASN A 86 7.92 -3.54 15.51
CA ASN A 86 9.16 -2.79 15.66
C ASN A 86 9.83 -2.43 14.32
N VAL A 87 9.01 -2.05 13.34
CA VAL A 87 9.51 -1.58 12.04
C VAL A 87 8.95 -0.19 11.74
N ALA A 88 9.67 0.55 10.89
CA ALA A 88 9.27 1.87 10.42
C ALA A 88 8.82 1.78 8.96
N VAL A 89 7.67 2.39 8.66
CA VAL A 89 7.14 2.54 7.31
C VAL A 89 6.71 3.98 7.16
N ASP A 90 7.02 4.58 6.01
CA ASP A 90 6.55 5.92 5.66
C ASP A 90 5.15 5.79 5.06
N PHE A 91 4.14 6.06 5.88
CA PHE A 91 2.73 5.99 5.44
C PHE A 91 2.28 7.32 4.88
N VAL A 92 1.72 7.30 3.69
CA VAL A 92 1.24 8.50 2.98
C VAL A 92 -0.25 8.32 2.66
N GLN A 93 -1.08 9.26 3.11
CA GLN A 93 -2.49 9.28 2.74
C GLN A 93 -2.61 9.94 1.37
N ASP A 94 -2.94 9.16 0.36
CA ASP A 94 -3.11 9.69 -0.99
C ASP A 94 -4.02 8.78 -1.83
N ASP A 95 -4.61 9.39 -2.87
CA ASP A 95 -5.42 8.67 -3.85
C ASP A 95 -4.55 8.43 -5.09
N ILE A 96 -4.14 7.18 -5.31
CA ILE A 96 -3.24 6.85 -6.42
C ILE A 96 -3.85 7.10 -7.80
N LEU A 97 -5.17 7.26 -7.88
CA LEU A 97 -5.83 7.61 -9.15
C LEU A 97 -5.62 9.08 -9.52
N ASN A 98 -5.24 9.92 -8.53
CA ASN A 98 -5.02 11.35 -8.69
C ASN A 98 -3.68 11.81 -8.10
N TRP A 99 -2.76 10.89 -7.88
CA TRP A 99 -1.49 11.17 -7.23
C TRP A 99 -0.46 11.70 -8.22
N ASP A 100 0.36 12.63 -7.74
CA ASP A 100 1.54 13.09 -8.46
C ASP A 100 2.66 12.07 -8.19
N TRP A 101 2.72 11.07 -9.04
CA TRP A 101 3.62 9.93 -8.84
C TRP A 101 5.09 10.36 -8.82
N PRO A 102 5.88 9.83 -7.88
CA PRO A 102 7.33 10.03 -7.91
C PRO A 102 7.95 9.47 -9.20
N GLN A 103 9.11 9.98 -9.56
CA GLN A 103 9.78 9.57 -10.80
C GLN A 103 11.07 8.85 -10.49
N GLU A 104 11.17 7.58 -10.92
CA GLU A 104 12.38 6.76 -10.82
C GLU A 104 13.00 6.75 -9.42
N GLU A 105 12.15 6.67 -8.39
CA GLU A 105 12.56 6.83 -7.00
C GLU A 105 12.72 5.49 -6.25
N PHE A 106 12.02 4.46 -6.70
CA PHE A 106 11.95 3.18 -5.98
C PHE A 106 12.58 2.04 -6.76
N ASP A 107 13.18 1.11 -6.03
CA ASP A 107 13.74 -0.12 -6.61
C ASP A 107 12.65 -1.09 -7.02
N ALA A 108 11.51 -1.05 -6.34
CA ALA A 108 10.33 -1.86 -6.66
C ALA A 108 9.05 -1.12 -6.31
N VAL A 109 7.99 -1.39 -7.05
CA VAL A 109 6.64 -0.92 -6.76
C VAL A 109 5.73 -2.14 -6.66
N VAL A 110 5.01 -2.25 -5.55
CA VAL A 110 4.15 -3.38 -5.23
C VAL A 110 2.70 -2.92 -5.23
N GLY A 111 1.86 -3.62 -5.99
CA GLY A 111 0.42 -3.40 -6.00
C GLY A 111 -0.31 -4.72 -5.82
N ILE A 112 -0.90 -4.93 -4.65
CA ILE A 112 -1.61 -6.16 -4.30
C ILE A 112 -3.09 -5.84 -4.14
N PHE A 113 -3.95 -6.53 -4.93
CA PHE A 113 -5.41 -6.31 -4.93
C PHE A 113 -5.78 -4.86 -5.25
N ILE A 114 -5.20 -4.33 -6.33
CA ILE A 114 -5.43 -2.96 -6.78
C ILE A 114 -6.46 -2.87 -7.92
N GLN A 115 -7.37 -3.84 -8.03
CA GLN A 115 -8.34 -3.92 -9.12
C GLN A 115 -9.56 -2.98 -8.94
N PHE A 116 -9.50 -2.04 -8.03
CA PHE A 116 -10.58 -1.09 -7.78
C PHE A 116 -10.71 -0.01 -8.87
N ALA A 117 -9.66 0.18 -9.68
CA ALA A 117 -9.66 1.16 -10.75
C ALA A 117 -10.58 0.72 -11.91
N THR A 118 -11.33 1.67 -12.47
CA THR A 118 -12.12 1.40 -13.68
C THR A 118 -11.20 1.13 -14.86
N PRO A 119 -11.71 0.52 -15.98
CA PRO A 119 -10.89 0.36 -17.18
C PRO A 119 -10.34 1.69 -17.73
N ALA A 120 -11.04 2.80 -17.51
CA ALA A 120 -10.58 4.12 -17.93
C ALA A 120 -9.44 4.66 -17.04
N GLU A 121 -9.47 4.30 -15.75
CA GLU A 121 -8.47 4.76 -14.75
C GLU A 121 -7.20 3.89 -14.74
N ARG A 122 -7.33 2.63 -15.11
CA ARG A 122 -6.27 1.63 -14.99
C ARG A 122 -4.98 1.98 -15.74
N PRO A 123 -5.03 2.50 -16.99
CA PRO A 123 -3.81 2.86 -17.70
C PRO A 123 -2.99 3.94 -16.97
N ARG A 124 -3.67 4.93 -16.38
CA ARG A 124 -3.00 6.00 -15.63
C ARG A 124 -2.36 5.47 -14.35
N GLN A 125 -3.05 4.57 -13.65
CA GLN A 125 -2.52 3.90 -12.45
C GLN A 125 -1.25 3.11 -12.79
N LEU A 126 -1.28 2.31 -13.84
CA LEU A 126 -0.13 1.51 -14.27
C LEU A 126 1.02 2.37 -14.77
N ALA A 127 0.71 3.46 -15.47
CA ALA A 127 1.72 4.41 -15.93
C ALA A 127 2.43 5.07 -14.73
N GLY A 128 1.69 5.43 -13.68
CA GLY A 128 2.26 5.98 -12.46
C GLY A 128 3.19 5.01 -11.76
N MET A 129 2.78 3.74 -11.66
CA MET A 129 3.62 2.70 -11.06
C MET A 129 4.93 2.52 -11.85
N LYS A 130 4.86 2.52 -13.17
CA LYS A 130 6.05 2.42 -14.03
C LYS A 130 6.96 3.65 -13.88
N GLN A 131 6.38 4.83 -13.76
CA GLN A 131 7.14 6.06 -13.56
C GLN A 131 7.92 6.05 -12.25
N ALA A 132 7.34 5.51 -11.19
CA ALA A 132 7.94 5.49 -9.85
C ALA A 132 9.13 4.54 -9.74
N VAL A 133 9.20 3.52 -10.58
CA VAL A 133 10.29 2.51 -10.57
C VAL A 133 11.51 3.05 -11.33
N LYS A 134 12.68 2.75 -10.77
CA LYS A 134 13.97 3.06 -11.42
C LYS A 134 14.20 2.29 -12.71
#